data_86690a1e1301ad840dcccd5e6a54a527
#
_entry.id   86690a1e1301ad840dcccd5e6a54a527
#
_cell.length_a   1.000
_cell.length_b   1.000
_cell.length_c   1.000
_cell.angle_alpha   90.00
_cell.angle_beta   90.00
_cell.angle_gamma   90.00
#
_symmetry.space_group_name_H-M   'P 1'
#
loop_
_entity.id
_entity.type
_entity.pdbx_description
1 polymer ?
#
loop_
_entity_poly.entity_id
_entity_poly.type
_entity_poly.pdbx_seq_one_letter_code
_entity_poly.pdbx_strand_id
1 'polypeptide(L)'
;MPQETESKGRSAGLLVLAIAIMLLIVGGLALWRFAPNSLPSLFERTRKAAAPAPPETILSMHGSNTIGAQLAGALAEAFLRREGAQSVTTAPGTHADEYSVVATLPGDTHPKAIEIQAHGSATAFTDMAAGKADIGMASRPIKPEEAATLTRLGGMTSPECEHVVGLDGLAIIVNKSNAVSALSKTQVARIFTGEIADWREVGGAAGPIKVLSRDDKSGTYDTFKALVLGKEKLTAGAVRVEDSRELSDRVADDPSAIGFIGLPYIRSAKAVAVSEPGVAPLVPNRLTVATEDYLLSRRLFFYVAASPKPLVRRFVEFALGSDGQDIVARIGFVELNVKAGSATAAANSTPEYMSLIAGAQRLSLNFRFRPGSTELDNRALVDLDRVSGFLSDPAHQHGGIILCGFADSLGTAETNQALALSRATGVAAEFKRRGMVPAAVNAFGATNPVASNKTEEGRQKNRRVEVWMRTM
;
A
#
# COMPACT_ATOMS: atom_id res chain seq x y z
N MET A 1 -89.78 -39.22 -1.43
CA MET A 1 -90.46 -38.53 -0.31
C MET A 1 -89.41 -38.26 0.78
N PRO A 2 -89.48 -37.18 1.50
CA PRO A 2 -89.37 -35.74 1.20
C PRO A 2 -88.11 -35.21 1.91
N GLN A 3 -87.65 -34.03 1.89
CA GLN A 3 -88.23 -32.73 2.05
C GLN A 3 -87.22 -31.65 1.69
N GLU A 4 -87.76 -30.66 0.95
CA GLU A 4 -87.23 -29.29 0.93
C GLU A 4 -87.44 -28.71 2.33
N THR A 5 -86.42 -27.95 2.84
CA THR A 5 -86.52 -26.65 3.49
C THR A 5 -85.20 -26.27 4.05
N GLU A 6 -84.56 -25.23 3.48
CA GLU A 6 -83.75 -24.22 4.18
C GLU A 6 -82.97 -23.36 3.15
N SER A 7 -83.69 -22.49 2.49
CA SER A 7 -83.07 -21.53 1.57
C SER A 7 -83.65 -20.10 1.65
N LYS A 8 -84.20 -19.69 2.78
CA LYS A 8 -84.77 -18.32 2.91
C LYS A 8 -84.11 -17.41 3.94
N GLY A 9 -83.15 -17.92 4.72
CA GLY A 9 -82.48 -17.13 5.77
C GLY A 9 -81.19 -16.37 5.34
N ARG A 10 -80.50 -16.82 4.30
CA ARG A 10 -79.20 -16.26 3.89
C ARG A 10 -79.28 -15.04 2.96
N SER A 11 -80.33 -14.84 2.24
CA SER A 11 -80.48 -13.70 1.33
C SER A 11 -80.84 -12.39 2.03
N ALA A 12 -81.58 -12.42 3.14
CA ALA A 12 -81.97 -11.23 3.92
C ALA A 12 -80.76 -10.61 4.66
N GLY A 13 -79.87 -11.44 5.22
CA GLY A 13 -78.64 -10.94 5.88
C GLY A 13 -77.64 -10.25 4.95
N LEU A 14 -77.48 -10.78 3.76
CA LEU A 14 -76.65 -10.17 2.72
C LEU A 14 -77.20 -8.84 2.18
N LEU A 15 -78.50 -8.74 2.05
CA LEU A 15 -79.17 -7.51 1.59
C LEU A 15 -79.03 -6.38 2.68
N VAL A 16 -79.18 -6.72 3.96
CA VAL A 16 -79.04 -5.74 5.06
C VAL A 16 -77.56 -5.29 5.16
N LEU A 17 -76.59 -6.19 5.00
CA LEU A 17 -75.16 -5.83 5.02
C LEU A 17 -74.79 -4.94 3.82
N ALA A 18 -75.33 -5.22 2.62
CA ALA A 18 -75.11 -4.45 1.43
C ALA A 18 -75.71 -3.01 1.53
N ILE A 19 -76.88 -2.88 2.15
CA ILE A 19 -77.52 -1.60 2.38
C ILE A 19 -76.74 -0.79 3.46
N ALA A 20 -76.22 -1.45 4.50
CA ALA A 20 -75.41 -0.80 5.52
C ALA A 20 -74.10 -0.29 4.95
N ILE A 21 -73.41 -1.06 4.09
CA ILE A 21 -72.20 -0.64 3.40
C ILE A 21 -72.48 0.52 2.41
N MET A 22 -73.57 0.46 1.67
CA MET A 22 -73.94 1.51 0.76
C MET A 22 -74.28 2.82 1.50
N LEU A 23 -74.92 2.78 2.65
CA LEU A 23 -75.21 3.94 3.51
C LEU A 23 -73.94 4.53 4.11
N LEU A 24 -72.96 3.71 4.49
CA LEU A 24 -71.66 4.17 4.94
C LEU A 24 -70.84 4.83 3.80
N ILE A 25 -70.91 4.32 2.60
CA ILE A 25 -70.24 4.90 1.41
C ILE A 25 -70.92 6.23 1.03
N VAL A 26 -72.24 6.29 0.99
CA VAL A 26 -73.01 7.51 0.65
C VAL A 26 -72.87 8.56 1.76
N GLY A 27 -72.88 8.16 3.03
CA GLY A 27 -72.62 9.04 4.16
C GLY A 27 -71.19 9.59 4.17
N GLY A 28 -70.20 8.75 3.85
CA GLY A 28 -68.79 9.17 3.68
C GLY A 28 -68.58 10.14 2.55
N LEU A 29 -69.22 9.90 1.39
CA LEU A 29 -69.17 10.82 0.23
C LEU A 29 -69.89 12.15 0.49
N ALA A 30 -71.01 12.15 1.25
CA ALA A 30 -71.72 13.38 1.60
C ALA A 30 -70.90 14.21 2.61
N LEU A 31 -70.28 13.59 3.59
CA LEU A 31 -69.37 14.26 4.51
C LEU A 31 -68.13 14.80 3.85
N TRP A 32 -67.61 14.13 2.78
CA TRP A 32 -66.48 14.62 2.02
C TRP A 32 -66.85 15.85 1.14
N ARG A 33 -68.10 15.97 0.72
CA ARG A 33 -68.58 17.07 -0.16
C ARG A 33 -68.95 18.34 0.63
N PHE A 34 -69.20 18.22 1.94
CA PHE A 34 -69.58 19.34 2.80
C PHE A 34 -68.53 19.67 3.89
N ALA A 35 -67.35 19.03 3.84
CA ALA A 35 -66.25 19.43 4.71
C ALA A 35 -65.67 20.78 4.20
N PRO A 36 -65.72 21.85 5.00
CA PRO A 36 -65.09 23.10 4.62
C PRO A 36 -63.59 22.86 4.53
N ASN A 37 -62.94 23.47 3.48
CA ASN A 37 -61.48 23.45 3.20
C ASN A 37 -60.65 24.13 4.31
N SER A 38 -60.85 23.81 5.58
CA SER A 38 -60.19 24.42 6.71
C SER A 38 -59.87 23.42 7.82
N LEU A 39 -59.44 22.17 7.47
CA LEU A 39 -58.62 21.41 8.38
C LEU A 39 -57.19 21.81 8.12
N PRO A 40 -56.46 22.49 9.05
CA PRO A 40 -55.06 22.73 8.87
C PRO A 40 -54.41 21.35 8.85
N SER A 41 -53.58 21.14 7.81
CA SER A 41 -52.75 19.95 7.61
C SER A 41 -51.88 19.70 8.85
N LEU A 42 -52.41 18.98 9.85
CA LEU A 42 -51.64 18.46 10.96
C LEU A 42 -50.63 17.41 10.53
N PHE A 43 -50.64 17.03 9.23
CA PHE A 43 -49.71 16.06 8.63
C PHE A 43 -48.63 16.69 7.73
N GLU A 44 -48.59 18.00 7.54
CA GLU A 44 -47.57 18.68 6.69
C GLU A 44 -46.46 19.32 7.52
N ARG A 45 -46.28 18.96 8.76
CA ARG A 45 -45.08 19.25 9.55
C ARG A 45 -44.20 18.01 9.82
N THR A 46 -44.13 17.02 8.95
CA THR A 46 -42.88 16.32 8.78
C THR A 46 -41.95 17.37 8.15
N ARG A 47 -41.17 18.05 8.99
CA ARG A 47 -39.97 18.74 8.58
C ARG A 47 -39.29 17.78 7.63
N LYS A 48 -39.30 18.11 6.34
CA LYS A 48 -38.33 17.59 5.38
C LYS A 48 -37.02 17.97 6.04
N ALA A 49 -36.39 17.02 6.75
CA ALA A 49 -35.09 17.26 7.32
C ALA A 49 -34.26 17.77 6.14
N ALA A 50 -33.82 18.99 6.21
CA ALA A 50 -32.95 19.54 5.17
C ALA A 50 -31.88 18.49 4.95
N ALA A 51 -31.69 18.08 3.69
CA ALA A 51 -30.62 17.15 3.35
C ALA A 51 -29.37 17.67 4.06
N PRO A 52 -28.65 16.83 4.80
CA PRO A 52 -27.48 17.30 5.52
C PRO A 52 -26.58 18.03 4.52
N ALA A 53 -26.10 19.20 4.91
CA ALA A 53 -25.18 19.96 4.06
C ALA A 53 -24.04 19.05 3.60
N PRO A 54 -23.58 19.16 2.36
CA PRO A 54 -22.49 18.34 1.88
C PRO A 54 -21.27 18.53 2.78
N PRO A 55 -20.47 17.47 3.04
CA PRO A 55 -19.31 17.56 3.90
C PRO A 55 -18.28 18.55 3.30
N GLU A 56 -17.64 19.32 4.15
CA GLU A 56 -16.56 20.22 3.77
C GLU A 56 -15.27 19.41 3.55
N THR A 57 -14.68 19.47 2.37
CA THR A 57 -13.38 18.84 2.10
C THR A 57 -12.28 19.63 2.80
N ILE A 58 -11.63 19.01 3.77
CA ILE A 58 -10.54 19.59 4.57
C ILE A 58 -9.16 19.12 4.11
N LEU A 59 -9.09 18.01 3.37
CA LEU A 59 -7.88 17.42 2.83
C LEU A 59 -8.21 16.65 1.56
N SER A 60 -7.41 16.81 0.49
CA SER A 60 -7.51 16.06 -0.75
C SER A 60 -6.24 15.28 -1.06
N MET A 61 -6.41 13.98 -1.34
CA MET A 61 -5.34 13.01 -1.59
C MET A 61 -5.54 12.36 -2.96
N HIS A 62 -4.71 12.71 -3.94
CA HIS A 62 -4.86 12.20 -5.31
C HIS A 62 -3.65 11.39 -5.77
N GLY A 63 -3.86 10.38 -6.59
CA GLY A 63 -2.76 9.68 -7.24
C GLY A 63 -2.88 8.15 -7.28
N SER A 64 -1.89 7.49 -6.72
CA SER A 64 -1.66 6.04 -6.83
C SER A 64 -2.83 5.17 -6.41
N ASN A 65 -3.30 4.29 -7.30
CA ASN A 65 -4.29 3.25 -6.99
C ASN A 65 -3.78 2.31 -5.87
N THR A 66 -2.48 2.00 -5.84
CA THR A 66 -1.89 1.14 -4.81
C THR A 66 -2.12 1.69 -3.40
N ILE A 67 -1.94 3.01 -3.23
CA ILE A 67 -2.14 3.69 -1.94
C ILE A 67 -3.61 3.99 -1.71
N GLY A 68 -4.29 4.54 -2.73
CA GLY A 68 -5.65 5.02 -2.63
C GLY A 68 -6.69 3.93 -2.41
N ALA A 69 -6.47 2.71 -2.92
CA ALA A 69 -7.46 1.64 -2.82
C ALA A 69 -7.84 1.27 -1.37
N GLN A 70 -6.88 1.29 -0.44
CA GLN A 70 -7.12 0.90 0.95
C GLN A 70 -6.33 1.74 1.96
N LEU A 71 -5.03 1.97 1.72
CA LEU A 71 -4.14 2.59 2.71
C LEU A 71 -4.55 4.03 3.03
N ALA A 72 -4.83 4.84 2.02
CA ALA A 72 -5.21 6.24 2.21
C ALA A 72 -6.49 6.37 3.06
N GLY A 73 -7.51 5.56 2.75
CA GLY A 73 -8.77 5.54 3.50
C GLY A 73 -8.59 5.08 4.95
N ALA A 74 -7.80 4.02 5.17
CA ALA A 74 -7.54 3.54 6.52
C ALA A 74 -6.74 4.56 7.37
N LEU A 75 -5.77 5.24 6.76
CA LEU A 75 -5.04 6.34 7.42
C LEU A 75 -5.97 7.52 7.70
N ALA A 76 -6.82 7.91 6.75
CA ALA A 76 -7.78 9.01 6.92
C ALA A 76 -8.79 8.73 8.03
N GLU A 77 -9.34 7.51 8.08
CA GLU A 77 -10.26 7.10 9.14
C GLU A 77 -9.60 7.19 10.52
N ALA A 78 -8.43 6.61 10.67
CA ALA A 78 -7.71 6.60 11.94
C ALA A 78 -7.26 8.01 12.37
N PHE A 79 -6.84 8.83 11.42
CA PHE A 79 -6.50 10.23 11.68
C PHE A 79 -7.70 11.02 12.18
N LEU A 80 -8.86 10.91 11.52
CA LEU A 80 -10.08 11.60 11.96
C LEU A 80 -10.53 11.14 13.36
N ARG A 81 -10.39 9.84 13.68
CA ARG A 81 -10.62 9.32 15.03
C ARG A 81 -9.66 9.91 16.05
N ARG A 82 -8.38 10.06 15.70
CA ARG A 82 -7.38 10.72 16.55
C ARG A 82 -7.67 12.20 16.78
N GLU A 83 -8.24 12.88 15.76
CA GLU A 83 -8.71 14.28 15.89
C GLU A 83 -10.03 14.38 16.69
N GLY A 84 -10.56 13.28 17.21
CA GLY A 84 -11.70 13.24 18.14
C GLY A 84 -13.04 12.84 17.51
N ALA A 85 -13.07 12.42 16.25
CA ALA A 85 -14.30 11.97 15.60
C ALA A 85 -14.90 10.73 16.30
N GLN A 86 -16.17 10.80 16.70
CA GLN A 86 -16.90 9.68 17.33
C GLN A 86 -17.38 8.67 16.27
N SER A 87 -17.72 9.16 15.09
CA SER A 87 -18.22 8.37 13.96
C SER A 87 -17.48 8.77 12.69
N VAL A 88 -17.02 7.78 11.96
CA VAL A 88 -16.36 7.95 10.66
C VAL A 88 -17.03 7.03 9.64
N THR A 89 -17.38 7.55 8.49
CA THR A 89 -18.06 6.82 7.42
C THR A 89 -17.33 7.04 6.09
N THR A 90 -17.48 6.11 5.15
CA THR A 90 -16.97 6.27 3.79
C THR A 90 -18.13 6.54 2.86
N ALA A 91 -18.02 7.57 2.05
CA ALA A 91 -18.98 7.94 1.01
C ALA A 91 -18.32 7.73 -0.37
N PRO A 92 -18.99 7.06 -1.34
CA PRO A 92 -18.45 6.91 -2.69
C PRO A 92 -18.36 8.27 -3.39
N GLY A 93 -17.34 8.42 -4.24
CA GLY A 93 -17.20 9.56 -5.15
C GLY A 93 -17.98 9.39 -6.45
N THR A 94 -17.65 10.19 -7.43
CA THR A 94 -18.29 10.17 -8.76
C THR A 94 -17.86 8.98 -9.60
N HIS A 95 -16.61 8.53 -9.43
CA HIS A 95 -16.01 7.40 -10.14
C HIS A 95 -15.64 6.26 -9.19
N ALA A 96 -15.42 5.07 -9.73
CA ALA A 96 -15.18 3.85 -8.94
C ALA A 96 -13.96 3.93 -8.00
N ASP A 97 -12.93 4.69 -8.38
CA ASP A 97 -11.69 4.84 -7.61
C ASP A 97 -11.65 6.17 -6.83
N GLU A 98 -12.82 6.76 -6.57
CA GLU A 98 -13.01 7.97 -5.79
C GLU A 98 -13.90 7.72 -4.59
N TYR A 99 -13.53 8.26 -3.45
CA TYR A 99 -14.35 8.23 -2.23
C TYR A 99 -13.89 9.28 -1.23
N SER A 100 -14.74 9.54 -0.25
CA SER A 100 -14.42 10.43 0.86
C SER A 100 -14.59 9.72 2.19
N VAL A 101 -13.67 9.96 3.11
CA VAL A 101 -13.80 9.58 4.51
C VAL A 101 -14.38 10.76 5.27
N VAL A 102 -15.58 10.59 5.80
CA VAL A 102 -16.41 11.67 6.36
C VAL A 102 -16.58 11.49 7.85
N ALA A 103 -16.41 12.56 8.61
CA ALA A 103 -16.62 12.60 10.05
C ALA A 103 -17.06 13.97 10.53
N THR A 104 -17.71 14.03 11.70
CA THR A 104 -17.94 15.28 12.44
C THR A 104 -16.92 15.37 13.56
N LEU A 105 -16.12 16.42 13.57
CA LEU A 105 -15.11 16.66 14.60
C LEU A 105 -15.72 17.44 15.80
N PRO A 106 -15.13 17.35 17.00
CA PRO A 106 -15.60 18.07 18.17
C PRO A 106 -15.66 19.58 17.92
N GLY A 107 -16.80 20.17 18.17
CA GLY A 107 -17.04 21.61 17.97
C GLY A 107 -17.47 22.00 16.55
N ASP A 108 -17.45 21.08 15.58
CA ASP A 108 -17.93 21.33 14.23
C ASP A 108 -19.44 21.11 14.10
N THR A 109 -20.09 22.00 13.36
CA THR A 109 -21.52 21.92 13.03
C THR A 109 -21.79 21.19 11.72
N HIS A 110 -20.76 21.03 10.89
CA HIS A 110 -20.82 20.40 9.57
C HIS A 110 -19.83 19.24 9.46
N PRO A 111 -20.20 18.15 8.78
CA PRO A 111 -19.27 17.06 8.54
C PRO A 111 -18.06 17.53 7.73
N LYS A 112 -16.88 16.99 8.06
CA LYS A 112 -15.62 17.19 7.35
C LYS A 112 -15.30 15.95 6.52
N ALA A 113 -14.64 16.15 5.39
CA ALA A 113 -14.25 15.07 4.48
C ALA A 113 -12.76 15.11 4.15
N ILE A 114 -12.15 13.95 4.13
CA ILE A 114 -10.88 13.70 3.45
C ILE A 114 -11.22 13.02 2.14
N GLU A 115 -10.96 13.70 1.02
CA GLU A 115 -11.23 13.20 -0.33
C GLU A 115 -10.05 12.37 -0.85
N ILE A 116 -10.35 11.22 -1.47
CA ILE A 116 -9.36 10.33 -2.06
C ILE A 116 -9.74 10.05 -3.52
N GLN A 117 -8.78 10.32 -4.44
CA GLN A 117 -8.91 10.03 -5.87
C GLN A 117 -7.72 9.17 -6.32
N ALA A 118 -7.97 7.93 -6.71
CA ALA A 118 -6.95 6.92 -6.99
C ALA A 118 -6.84 6.60 -8.49
N HIS A 119 -6.33 7.55 -9.29
CA HIS A 119 -6.26 7.47 -10.75
C HIS A 119 -4.83 7.25 -11.31
N GLY A 120 -3.91 6.77 -10.47
CA GLY A 120 -2.52 6.48 -10.82
C GLY A 120 -1.54 7.56 -10.39
N SER A 121 -0.26 7.18 -10.19
CA SER A 121 0.76 8.09 -9.64
C SER A 121 1.01 9.36 -10.46
N ALA A 122 0.69 9.38 -11.76
CA ALA A 122 0.87 10.57 -12.58
C ALA A 122 -0.14 11.68 -12.20
N THR A 123 -1.38 11.29 -11.83
CA THR A 123 -2.42 12.26 -11.44
C THR A 123 -2.07 12.98 -10.14
N ALA A 124 -1.27 12.36 -9.25
CA ALA A 124 -0.74 13.03 -8.06
C ALA A 124 -0.10 14.38 -8.42
N PHE A 125 0.78 14.37 -9.41
CA PHE A 125 1.57 15.54 -9.79
C PHE A 125 0.79 16.55 -10.63
N THR A 126 -0.07 16.07 -11.53
CA THR A 126 -0.92 16.96 -12.32
C THR A 126 -1.95 17.69 -11.45
N ASP A 127 -2.53 17.01 -10.45
CA ASP A 127 -3.55 17.58 -9.59
C ASP A 127 -2.93 18.49 -8.51
N MET A 128 -1.73 18.17 -8.00
CA MET A 128 -0.96 19.11 -7.17
C MET A 128 -0.59 20.38 -7.96
N ALA A 129 -0.19 20.24 -9.23
CA ALA A 129 0.09 21.40 -10.10
C ALA A 129 -1.15 22.24 -10.34
N ALA A 130 -2.32 21.63 -10.43
CA ALA A 130 -3.60 22.31 -10.60
C ALA A 130 -4.19 22.87 -9.27
N GLY A 131 -3.56 22.59 -8.12
CA GLY A 131 -4.07 22.97 -6.81
C GLY A 131 -5.31 22.20 -6.35
N LYS A 132 -5.55 21.01 -6.93
CA LYS A 132 -6.67 20.13 -6.60
C LYS A 132 -6.33 19.13 -5.50
N ALA A 133 -5.04 18.81 -5.33
CA ALA A 133 -4.57 17.89 -4.32
C ALA A 133 -3.66 18.58 -3.31
N ASP A 134 -3.91 18.35 -2.03
CA ASP A 134 -3.03 18.74 -0.92
C ASP A 134 -1.89 17.74 -0.74
N ILE A 135 -2.17 16.44 -0.97
CA ILE A 135 -1.21 15.33 -0.91
C ILE A 135 -1.24 14.57 -2.23
N GLY A 136 -0.09 14.45 -2.87
CA GLY A 136 0.12 13.57 -4.01
C GLY A 136 0.55 12.17 -3.55
N MET A 137 -0.24 11.16 -3.89
CA MET A 137 0.07 9.76 -3.60
C MET A 137 0.81 9.13 -4.78
N ALA A 138 2.01 8.58 -4.57
CA ALA A 138 2.75 7.93 -5.65
C ALA A 138 3.39 6.61 -5.21
N SER A 139 3.41 5.62 -6.08
CA SER A 139 4.08 4.33 -5.88
C SER A 139 5.37 4.21 -6.70
N ARG A 140 5.93 5.34 -7.05
CA ARG A 140 7.24 5.55 -7.66
C ARG A 140 7.77 6.94 -7.30
N PRO A 141 9.07 7.19 -7.39
CA PRO A 141 9.60 8.54 -7.28
C PRO A 141 9.00 9.48 -8.34
N ILE A 142 8.94 10.76 -8.00
CA ILE A 142 8.60 11.82 -8.95
C ILE A 142 9.65 11.86 -10.07
N LYS A 143 9.22 12.08 -11.30
CA LYS A 143 10.13 12.24 -12.43
C LYS A 143 10.62 13.68 -12.54
N PRO A 144 11.80 13.93 -13.14
CA PRO A 144 12.34 15.28 -13.31
C PRO A 144 11.38 16.25 -14.01
N GLU A 145 10.68 15.77 -15.05
CA GLU A 145 9.69 16.56 -15.79
C GLU A 145 8.44 16.90 -14.95
N GLU A 146 8.01 16.01 -14.07
CA GLU A 146 6.91 16.25 -13.14
C GLU A 146 7.33 17.24 -12.06
N ALA A 147 8.53 17.08 -11.48
CA ALA A 147 9.07 18.00 -10.49
C ALA A 147 9.22 19.43 -11.02
N ALA A 148 9.61 19.57 -12.29
CA ALA A 148 9.72 20.88 -12.94
C ALA A 148 8.38 21.64 -13.02
N THR A 149 7.24 20.94 -13.06
CA THR A 149 5.90 21.58 -13.06
C THR A 149 5.46 22.05 -11.67
N LEU A 150 6.11 21.57 -10.61
CA LEU A 150 5.72 21.78 -9.21
C LEU A 150 6.67 22.73 -8.45
N THR A 151 7.59 23.42 -9.13
CA THR A 151 8.60 24.29 -8.50
C THR A 151 8.02 25.36 -7.56
N ARG A 152 6.79 25.83 -7.80
CA ARG A 152 6.07 26.76 -6.93
C ARG A 152 5.70 26.15 -5.56
N LEU A 153 5.62 24.83 -5.46
CA LEU A 153 5.33 24.11 -4.21
C LEU A 153 6.58 23.77 -3.41
N GLY A 154 7.77 23.93 -4.00
CA GLY A 154 9.08 23.67 -3.39
C GLY A 154 9.90 22.67 -4.20
N GLY A 155 10.99 22.20 -3.62
CA GLY A 155 11.84 21.16 -4.19
C GLY A 155 11.23 19.78 -3.94
N MET A 156 10.51 19.23 -4.92
CA MET A 156 9.72 18.00 -4.75
C MET A 156 10.53 16.76 -4.34
N THR A 157 11.85 16.81 -4.45
CA THR A 157 12.76 15.75 -3.97
C THR A 157 13.45 16.10 -2.64
N SER A 158 13.03 17.19 -1.99
CA SER A 158 13.55 17.59 -0.69
C SER A 158 12.84 16.85 0.46
N PRO A 159 13.46 16.74 1.66
CA PRO A 159 12.85 16.09 2.83
C PRO A 159 11.53 16.72 3.27
N GLU A 160 11.31 18.01 2.97
CA GLU A 160 10.08 18.72 3.31
C GLU A 160 8.90 18.33 2.40
N CYS A 161 9.21 17.89 1.17
CA CYS A 161 8.20 17.62 0.15
C CYS A 161 7.96 16.12 -0.10
N GLU A 162 8.98 15.28 0.01
CA GLU A 162 8.93 13.85 -0.31
C GLU A 162 8.98 13.00 0.96
N HIS A 163 7.93 12.24 1.20
CA HIS A 163 7.82 11.35 2.36
C HIS A 163 7.56 9.91 1.93
N VAL A 164 8.45 8.99 2.28
CA VAL A 164 8.19 7.54 2.11
C VAL A 164 7.27 7.11 3.25
N VAL A 165 6.09 6.60 2.93
CA VAL A 165 5.06 6.22 3.92
C VAL A 165 4.96 4.72 4.16
N GLY A 166 5.64 3.91 3.35
CA GLY A 166 5.68 2.46 3.46
C GLY A 166 6.34 1.84 2.25
N LEU A 167 6.42 0.52 2.25
CA LEU A 167 7.00 -0.25 1.15
C LEU A 167 5.99 -1.29 0.66
N ASP A 168 5.98 -1.51 -0.64
CA ASP A 168 5.18 -2.55 -1.28
C ASP A 168 6.12 -3.67 -1.78
N GLY A 169 5.77 -4.93 -1.50
CA GLY A 169 6.50 -6.11 -1.95
C GLY A 169 5.60 -7.05 -2.72
N LEU A 170 6.06 -7.45 -3.89
CA LEU A 170 5.33 -8.32 -4.81
C LEU A 170 5.94 -9.72 -4.83
N ALA A 171 5.18 -10.74 -4.41
CA ALA A 171 5.61 -12.12 -4.46
C ALA A 171 5.17 -12.79 -5.78
N ILE A 172 6.09 -13.46 -6.44
CA ILE A 172 5.78 -14.44 -7.49
C ILE A 172 5.47 -15.76 -6.78
N ILE A 173 4.31 -16.32 -7.05
CA ILE A 173 3.81 -17.53 -6.37
C ILE A 173 3.52 -18.67 -7.35
N VAL A 174 3.77 -19.88 -6.88
CA VAL A 174 3.48 -21.13 -7.58
C VAL A 174 2.86 -22.14 -6.61
N ASN A 175 2.36 -23.25 -7.14
CA ASN A 175 1.91 -24.36 -6.30
C ASN A 175 3.07 -24.92 -5.46
N LYS A 176 2.79 -25.41 -4.25
CA LYS A 176 3.80 -26.00 -3.35
C LYS A 176 4.57 -27.17 -3.95
N SER A 177 3.90 -27.96 -4.80
CA SER A 177 4.50 -29.14 -5.46
C SER A 177 5.39 -28.76 -6.65
N ASN A 178 5.34 -27.51 -7.12
CA ASN A 178 6.19 -27.06 -8.22
C ASN A 178 7.67 -27.08 -7.80
N ALA A 179 8.52 -27.73 -8.59
CA ALA A 179 9.96 -27.86 -8.28
C ALA A 179 10.73 -26.53 -8.38
N VAL A 180 10.20 -25.55 -9.15
CA VAL A 180 10.86 -24.26 -9.34
C VAL A 180 10.89 -23.49 -8.02
N SER A 181 12.08 -23.16 -7.55
CA SER A 181 12.30 -22.41 -6.30
C SER A 181 12.85 -20.99 -6.54
N ALA A 182 13.42 -20.73 -7.74
CA ALA A 182 13.96 -19.44 -8.12
C ALA A 182 13.69 -19.15 -9.60
N LEU A 183 13.45 -17.90 -9.94
CA LEU A 183 13.31 -17.38 -11.30
C LEU A 183 14.10 -16.08 -11.42
N SER A 184 14.70 -15.86 -12.57
CA SER A 184 15.20 -14.51 -12.88
C SER A 184 14.02 -13.59 -13.21
N LYS A 185 14.17 -12.30 -12.94
CA LYS A 185 13.17 -11.28 -13.31
C LYS A 185 12.80 -11.34 -14.79
N THR A 186 13.79 -11.62 -15.65
CA THR A 186 13.56 -11.82 -17.09
C THR A 186 12.72 -13.06 -17.38
N GLN A 187 12.95 -14.19 -16.69
CA GLN A 187 12.10 -15.37 -16.83
C GLN A 187 10.67 -15.10 -16.40
N VAL A 188 10.51 -14.39 -15.27
CA VAL A 188 9.17 -13.96 -14.82
C VAL A 188 8.47 -13.14 -15.91
N ALA A 189 9.14 -12.13 -16.46
CA ALA A 189 8.56 -11.32 -17.54
C ALA A 189 8.14 -12.20 -18.73
N ARG A 190 9.04 -13.08 -19.22
CA ARG A 190 8.78 -13.94 -20.38
C ARG A 190 7.67 -14.98 -20.14
N ILE A 191 7.50 -15.46 -18.92
CA ILE A 191 6.35 -16.30 -18.54
C ILE A 191 5.05 -15.50 -18.65
N PHE A 192 5.03 -14.31 -18.09
CA PHE A 192 3.81 -13.49 -18.07
C PHE A 192 3.47 -12.82 -19.40
N THR A 193 4.43 -12.72 -20.33
CA THR A 193 4.17 -12.34 -21.73
C THR A 193 3.71 -13.55 -22.58
N GLY A 194 3.91 -14.77 -22.09
CA GLY A 194 3.59 -16.01 -22.82
C GLY A 194 4.69 -16.52 -23.72
N GLU A 195 5.90 -15.93 -23.69
CA GLU A 195 7.07 -16.40 -24.44
C GLU A 195 7.59 -17.73 -23.87
N ILE A 196 7.55 -17.91 -22.54
CA ILE A 196 7.82 -19.16 -21.85
C ILE A 196 6.47 -19.76 -21.44
N ALA A 197 6.13 -20.91 -22.00
CA ALA A 197 4.84 -21.55 -21.84
C ALA A 197 4.91 -22.96 -21.22
N ASP A 198 6.10 -23.51 -21.03
CA ASP A 198 6.32 -24.83 -20.43
C ASP A 198 7.31 -24.72 -19.25
N TRP A 199 6.99 -25.37 -18.13
CA TRP A 199 7.81 -25.37 -16.92
C TRP A 199 9.23 -25.92 -17.13
N ARG A 200 9.45 -26.81 -18.13
CA ARG A 200 10.78 -27.32 -18.48
C ARG A 200 11.78 -26.22 -18.85
N GLU A 201 11.28 -25.14 -19.46
CA GLU A 201 12.13 -24.01 -19.91
C GLU A 201 12.77 -23.24 -18.73
N VAL A 202 12.23 -23.44 -17.53
CA VAL A 202 12.70 -22.78 -16.31
C VAL A 202 13.08 -23.77 -15.20
N GLY A 203 13.36 -25.03 -15.57
CA GLY A 203 13.86 -26.05 -14.65
C GLY A 203 12.79 -26.77 -13.84
N GLY A 204 11.53 -26.63 -14.22
CA GLY A 204 10.40 -27.37 -13.63
C GLY A 204 10.12 -28.71 -14.33
N ALA A 205 9.11 -29.42 -13.85
CA ALA A 205 8.58 -30.59 -14.51
C ALA A 205 7.90 -30.21 -15.84
N ALA A 206 7.91 -31.14 -16.81
CA ALA A 206 7.25 -30.90 -18.11
C ALA A 206 5.77 -30.62 -17.92
N GLY A 207 5.26 -29.56 -18.54
CA GLY A 207 3.87 -29.20 -18.52
C GLY A 207 3.60 -27.72 -18.78
N PRO A 208 2.38 -27.37 -19.19
CA PRO A 208 2.04 -25.99 -19.53
C PRO A 208 2.05 -25.09 -18.30
N ILE A 209 2.38 -23.82 -18.51
CA ILE A 209 2.30 -22.76 -17.51
C ILE A 209 0.97 -22.03 -17.64
N LYS A 210 0.16 -22.07 -16.59
CA LYS A 210 -1.09 -21.32 -16.49
C LYS A 210 -0.87 -20.03 -15.75
N VAL A 211 -0.99 -18.91 -16.43
CA VAL A 211 -0.75 -17.58 -15.87
C VAL A 211 -2.01 -17.03 -15.21
N LEU A 212 -1.93 -16.71 -13.93
CA LEU A 212 -2.97 -15.99 -13.19
C LEU A 212 -2.48 -14.56 -12.88
N SER A 213 -3.33 -13.59 -13.14
CA SER A 213 -3.05 -12.18 -12.93
C SER A 213 -4.18 -11.49 -12.18
N ARG A 214 -3.86 -10.46 -11.45
CA ARG A 214 -4.87 -9.53 -10.96
C ARG A 214 -5.51 -8.77 -12.12
N ASP A 215 -6.68 -8.22 -11.89
CA ASP A 215 -7.40 -7.37 -12.83
C ASP A 215 -6.68 -6.03 -13.09
N ASP A 216 -7.12 -5.30 -14.09
CA ASP A 216 -6.47 -4.05 -14.53
C ASP A 216 -6.65 -2.87 -13.55
N LYS A 217 -7.58 -2.97 -12.59
CA LYS A 217 -7.79 -1.96 -11.54
C LYS A 217 -6.93 -2.21 -10.30
N SER A 218 -6.24 -3.34 -10.25
CA SER A 218 -5.45 -3.73 -9.10
C SER A 218 -4.14 -2.94 -8.98
N GLY A 219 -3.92 -2.27 -7.84
CA GLY A 219 -2.62 -1.68 -7.54
C GLY A 219 -1.46 -2.69 -7.51
N THR A 220 -1.74 -3.97 -7.21
CA THR A 220 -0.75 -5.07 -7.32
C THR A 220 -0.38 -5.34 -8.78
N TYR A 221 -1.35 -5.28 -9.70
CA TYR A 221 -1.08 -5.38 -11.13
C TYR A 221 -0.27 -4.19 -11.65
N ASP A 222 -0.59 -2.96 -11.22
CA ASP A 222 0.20 -1.78 -11.57
C ASP A 222 1.66 -1.93 -11.12
N THR A 223 1.88 -2.47 -9.90
CA THR A 223 3.23 -2.79 -9.40
C THR A 223 3.94 -3.79 -10.29
N PHE A 224 3.26 -4.89 -10.61
CA PHE A 224 3.80 -5.95 -11.46
C PHE A 224 4.16 -5.41 -12.85
N LYS A 225 3.26 -4.65 -13.46
CA LYS A 225 3.48 -4.01 -14.76
C LYS A 225 4.70 -3.09 -14.71
N ALA A 226 4.82 -2.26 -13.69
CA ALA A 226 5.94 -1.32 -13.56
C ALA A 226 7.29 -2.01 -13.31
N LEU A 227 7.33 -3.03 -12.45
CA LEU A 227 8.57 -3.67 -12.02
C LEU A 227 9.03 -4.81 -12.94
N VAL A 228 8.09 -5.50 -13.61
CA VAL A 228 8.37 -6.74 -14.36
C VAL A 228 8.11 -6.58 -15.85
N LEU A 229 6.91 -6.17 -16.25
CA LEU A 229 6.53 -6.11 -17.67
C LEU A 229 7.10 -4.89 -18.38
N GLY A 230 7.23 -3.75 -17.70
CA GLY A 230 7.65 -2.49 -18.32
C GLY A 230 6.68 -2.06 -19.43
N LYS A 231 7.13 -2.14 -20.68
CA LYS A 231 6.32 -1.82 -21.89
C LYS A 231 5.62 -3.06 -22.49
N GLU A 232 5.99 -4.25 -22.03
CA GLU A 232 5.44 -5.50 -22.56
C GLU A 232 3.98 -5.70 -22.08
N LYS A 233 3.24 -6.52 -22.83
CA LYS A 233 1.86 -6.83 -22.53
C LYS A 233 1.75 -8.20 -21.85
N LEU A 234 0.86 -8.28 -20.88
CA LEU A 234 0.46 -9.55 -20.33
C LEU A 234 -0.13 -10.45 -21.43
N THR A 235 0.18 -11.74 -21.37
CA THR A 235 -0.38 -12.72 -22.33
C THR A 235 -1.91 -12.69 -22.33
N ALA A 236 -2.50 -12.82 -23.51
CA ALA A 236 -3.96 -12.87 -23.67
C ALA A 236 -4.59 -14.10 -22.97
N GLY A 237 -3.81 -15.17 -22.77
CA GLY A 237 -4.22 -16.37 -22.07
C GLY A 237 -4.25 -16.26 -20.54
N ALA A 238 -3.87 -15.13 -19.96
CA ALA A 238 -3.85 -14.96 -18.51
C ALA A 238 -5.27 -14.92 -17.93
N VAL A 239 -5.50 -15.72 -16.90
CA VAL A 239 -6.75 -15.69 -16.12
C VAL A 239 -6.72 -14.49 -15.19
N ARG A 240 -7.69 -13.59 -15.32
CA ARG A 240 -7.84 -12.41 -14.47
C ARG A 240 -8.64 -12.74 -13.22
N VAL A 241 -8.14 -12.37 -12.05
CA VAL A 241 -8.76 -12.63 -10.75
C VAL A 241 -8.79 -11.33 -9.95
N GLU A 242 -9.97 -10.92 -9.51
CA GLU A 242 -10.16 -9.66 -8.79
C GLU A 242 -9.69 -9.76 -7.33
N ASP A 243 -10.01 -10.83 -6.64
CA ASP A 243 -9.63 -11.02 -5.23
C ASP A 243 -8.23 -11.62 -5.08
N SER A 244 -7.42 -11.02 -4.19
CA SER A 244 -6.04 -11.46 -3.92
C SER A 244 -5.96 -12.84 -3.29
N ARG A 245 -6.91 -13.19 -2.41
CA ARG A 245 -6.94 -14.47 -1.71
C ARG A 245 -7.35 -15.57 -2.67
N GLU A 246 -8.35 -15.29 -3.50
CA GLU A 246 -8.80 -16.21 -4.54
C GLU A 246 -7.67 -16.52 -5.53
N LEU A 247 -6.91 -15.51 -5.98
CA LEU A 247 -5.76 -15.74 -6.85
C LEU A 247 -4.74 -16.68 -6.18
N SER A 248 -4.39 -16.41 -4.93
CA SER A 248 -3.45 -17.25 -4.18
C SER A 248 -3.94 -18.67 -3.99
N ASP A 249 -5.22 -18.85 -3.65
CA ASP A 249 -5.82 -20.17 -3.46
C ASP A 249 -5.87 -20.96 -4.80
N ARG A 250 -6.26 -20.31 -5.91
CA ARG A 250 -6.21 -20.94 -7.25
C ARG A 250 -4.80 -21.40 -7.66
N VAL A 251 -3.76 -20.59 -7.31
CA VAL A 251 -2.36 -21.00 -7.55
C VAL A 251 -1.96 -22.15 -6.64
N ALA A 252 -2.42 -22.15 -5.38
CA ALA A 252 -2.14 -23.23 -4.44
C ALA A 252 -2.78 -24.56 -4.84
N ASP A 253 -3.92 -24.52 -5.55
CA ASP A 253 -4.68 -25.71 -5.97
C ASP A 253 -4.26 -26.26 -7.33
N ASP A 254 -3.58 -25.48 -8.17
CA ASP A 254 -3.22 -25.87 -9.54
C ASP A 254 -1.68 -25.98 -9.70
N PRO A 255 -1.14 -27.23 -9.85
CA PRO A 255 0.31 -27.44 -10.03
C PRO A 255 0.92 -26.74 -11.25
N SER A 256 0.10 -26.41 -12.26
CA SER A 256 0.54 -25.71 -13.46
C SER A 256 0.56 -24.20 -13.31
N ALA A 257 -0.02 -23.66 -12.24
CA ALA A 257 -0.25 -22.22 -12.10
C ALA A 257 0.97 -21.44 -11.61
N ILE A 258 1.07 -20.23 -12.13
CA ILE A 258 1.93 -19.14 -11.61
C ILE A 258 1.08 -17.89 -11.44
N GLY A 259 1.35 -17.12 -10.40
CA GLY A 259 0.70 -15.84 -10.15
C GLY A 259 1.61 -14.85 -9.48
N PHE A 260 1.12 -13.62 -9.26
CA PHE A 260 1.78 -12.63 -8.44
C PHE A 260 0.79 -12.00 -7.47
N ILE A 261 1.27 -11.68 -6.26
CA ILE A 261 0.43 -11.21 -5.17
C ILE A 261 1.24 -10.32 -4.20
N GLY A 262 0.58 -9.46 -3.44
CA GLY A 262 1.21 -8.79 -2.29
C GLY A 262 1.56 -9.77 -1.17
N LEU A 263 2.60 -9.48 -0.42
CA LEU A 263 3.15 -10.36 0.63
C LEU A 263 2.11 -10.98 1.57
N PRO A 264 1.10 -10.25 2.09
CA PRO A 264 0.15 -10.81 3.05
C PRO A 264 -0.72 -11.92 2.49
N TYR A 265 -0.81 -12.02 1.18
CA TYR A 265 -1.71 -12.91 0.47
C TYR A 265 -1.04 -14.17 -0.08
N ILE A 266 0.21 -14.47 0.27
CA ILE A 266 0.92 -15.69 -0.17
C ILE A 266 0.18 -16.95 0.30
N ARG A 267 -0.37 -16.94 1.53
CA ARG A 267 -1.22 -18.02 2.10
C ARG A 267 -0.61 -19.43 1.94
N SER A 268 -1.35 -20.29 1.22
CA SER A 268 -0.98 -21.69 0.97
C SER A 268 -0.10 -21.89 -0.26
N ALA A 269 0.09 -20.88 -1.09
CA ALA A 269 1.01 -20.95 -2.23
C ALA A 269 2.49 -20.90 -1.76
N LYS A 270 3.39 -21.22 -2.68
CA LYS A 270 4.84 -21.10 -2.47
C LYS A 270 5.37 -19.85 -3.16
N ALA A 271 6.01 -18.97 -2.41
CA ALA A 271 6.75 -17.84 -3.00
C ALA A 271 8.05 -18.34 -3.65
N VAL A 272 8.32 -17.84 -4.84
CA VAL A 272 9.53 -18.12 -5.62
C VAL A 272 10.55 -17.02 -5.37
N ALA A 273 11.82 -17.38 -5.17
CA ALA A 273 12.90 -16.41 -5.09
C ALA A 273 13.10 -15.71 -6.45
N VAL A 274 13.34 -14.40 -6.43
CA VAL A 274 13.59 -13.63 -7.67
C VAL A 274 15.02 -13.15 -7.68
N SER A 275 15.67 -13.24 -8.85
CA SER A 275 17.06 -12.83 -9.04
C SER A 275 17.25 -12.00 -10.32
N GLU A 276 18.41 -11.40 -10.43
CA GLU A 276 18.99 -10.80 -11.65
C GLU A 276 20.39 -11.39 -11.89
N PRO A 277 20.98 -11.23 -13.09
CA PRO A 277 22.31 -11.72 -13.35
C PRO A 277 23.35 -11.17 -12.36
N GLY A 278 24.09 -12.06 -11.70
CA GLY A 278 25.09 -11.71 -10.69
C GLY A 278 24.54 -11.42 -9.30
N VAL A 279 23.24 -11.63 -9.08
CA VAL A 279 22.56 -11.39 -7.79
C VAL A 279 22.03 -12.70 -7.23
N ALA A 280 22.23 -12.91 -5.93
CA ALA A 280 21.67 -14.07 -5.24
C ALA A 280 20.12 -14.01 -5.26
N PRO A 281 19.44 -15.15 -5.52
CA PRO A 281 17.98 -15.18 -5.46
C PRO A 281 17.47 -14.85 -4.05
N LEU A 282 16.53 -13.92 -3.95
CA LEU A 282 15.90 -13.54 -2.69
C LEU A 282 14.41 -13.91 -2.69
N VAL A 283 13.97 -14.56 -1.61
CA VAL A 283 12.56 -14.82 -1.34
C VAL A 283 11.92 -13.56 -0.77
N PRO A 284 10.73 -13.17 -1.23
CA PRO A 284 10.02 -12.03 -0.65
C PRO A 284 9.58 -12.35 0.79
N ASN A 285 9.99 -11.49 1.70
CA ASN A 285 9.50 -11.46 3.08
C ASN A 285 9.55 -10.01 3.61
N ARG A 286 9.01 -9.78 4.80
CA ARG A 286 8.98 -8.42 5.35
C ARG A 286 10.37 -7.80 5.48
N LEU A 287 11.38 -8.57 5.90
CA LEU A 287 12.75 -8.08 6.06
C LEU A 287 13.37 -7.70 4.71
N THR A 288 13.32 -8.61 3.70
CA THR A 288 13.95 -8.35 2.40
C THR A 288 13.27 -7.21 1.63
N VAL A 289 11.96 -6.96 1.86
CA VAL A 289 11.25 -5.81 1.32
C VAL A 289 11.57 -4.54 2.13
N ALA A 290 11.62 -4.61 3.45
CA ALA A 290 11.92 -3.46 4.33
C ALA A 290 13.32 -2.89 4.07
N THR A 291 14.31 -3.77 3.83
CA THR A 291 15.67 -3.41 3.43
C THR A 291 15.78 -2.97 1.97
N GLU A 292 14.74 -3.17 1.16
CA GLU A 292 14.72 -2.96 -0.29
C GLU A 292 15.73 -3.85 -1.05
N ASP A 293 16.19 -4.92 -0.43
CA ASP A 293 17.09 -5.89 -1.07
C ASP A 293 16.31 -6.80 -2.04
N TYR A 294 15.02 -7.03 -1.79
CA TYR A 294 14.16 -7.76 -2.70
C TYR A 294 13.88 -6.96 -3.98
N LEU A 295 14.06 -7.58 -5.14
CA LEU A 295 14.00 -6.91 -6.44
C LEU A 295 12.61 -6.33 -6.76
N LEU A 296 11.55 -7.03 -6.38
CA LEU A 296 10.17 -6.62 -6.65
C LEU A 296 9.58 -5.85 -5.47
N SER A 297 10.37 -4.96 -4.87
CA SER A 297 9.95 -4.00 -3.85
C SER A 297 9.97 -2.58 -4.39
N ARG A 298 9.06 -1.74 -3.88
CA ARG A 298 9.01 -0.31 -4.21
C ARG A 298 8.58 0.51 -3.01
N ARG A 299 8.97 1.79 -3.00
CA ARG A 299 8.53 2.78 -2.02
C ARG A 299 7.16 3.34 -2.39
N LEU A 300 6.39 3.61 -1.36
CA LEU A 300 5.13 4.35 -1.43
C LEU A 300 5.38 5.76 -0.88
N PHE A 301 4.92 6.78 -1.61
CA PHE A 301 5.25 8.17 -1.32
C PHE A 301 4.01 9.01 -1.09
N PHE A 302 4.12 9.95 -0.15
CA PHE A 302 3.33 11.17 -0.10
C PHE A 302 4.21 12.34 -0.52
N TYR A 303 3.69 13.14 -1.45
CA TYR A 303 4.28 14.42 -1.85
C TYR A 303 3.40 15.57 -1.37
N VAL A 304 4.02 16.58 -0.76
CA VAL A 304 3.34 17.78 -0.24
C VAL A 304 4.11 19.04 -0.61
N ALA A 305 3.50 20.20 -0.46
CA ALA A 305 4.23 21.47 -0.58
C ALA A 305 5.28 21.63 0.54
N ALA A 306 6.36 22.35 0.31
CA ALA A 306 7.39 22.61 1.31
C ALA A 306 6.84 23.33 2.57
N SER A 307 5.78 24.11 2.39
CA SER A 307 5.03 24.75 3.48
C SER A 307 3.56 24.32 3.42
N PRO A 308 3.23 23.09 3.84
CA PRO A 308 1.89 22.57 3.75
C PRO A 308 0.97 23.21 4.80
N LYS A 309 -0.35 23.18 4.54
CA LYS A 309 -1.36 23.56 5.55
C LYS A 309 -1.13 22.77 6.85
N PRO A 310 -1.43 23.34 8.04
CA PRO A 310 -1.21 22.66 9.32
C PRO A 310 -1.87 21.26 9.41
N LEU A 311 -3.06 21.09 8.84
CA LEU A 311 -3.75 19.80 8.81
C LEU A 311 -2.99 18.75 7.97
N VAL A 312 -2.49 19.16 6.80
CA VAL A 312 -1.69 18.28 5.91
C VAL A 312 -0.44 17.80 6.63
N ARG A 313 0.26 18.72 7.31
CA ARG A 313 1.44 18.38 8.12
C ARG A 313 1.12 17.36 9.20
N ARG A 314 0.08 17.60 10.02
CA ARG A 314 -0.33 16.64 11.06
C ARG A 314 -0.72 15.29 10.50
N PHE A 315 -1.39 15.25 9.32
CA PHE A 315 -1.73 13.99 8.67
C PHE A 315 -0.48 13.21 8.22
N VAL A 316 0.50 13.88 7.61
CA VAL A 316 1.76 13.25 7.20
C VAL A 316 2.56 12.76 8.42
N GLU A 317 2.68 13.58 9.46
CA GLU A 317 3.32 13.20 10.73
C GLU A 317 2.62 11.98 11.36
N PHE A 318 1.28 11.94 11.35
CA PHE A 318 0.52 10.79 11.80
C PHE A 318 0.83 9.54 10.97
N ALA A 319 0.81 9.64 9.63
CA ALA A 319 1.08 8.51 8.73
C ALA A 319 2.50 7.94 8.91
N LEU A 320 3.48 8.80 9.22
CA LEU A 320 4.88 8.42 9.44
C LEU A 320 5.17 7.96 10.89
N GLY A 321 4.30 8.28 11.83
CA GLY A 321 4.40 7.87 13.24
C GLY A 321 3.99 6.42 13.47
N SER A 322 4.23 5.88 14.68
CA SER A 322 3.98 4.48 15.02
C SER A 322 2.55 4.03 14.70
N ASP A 323 1.54 4.82 15.08
CA ASP A 323 0.13 4.48 14.85
C ASP A 323 -0.20 4.36 13.35
N GLY A 324 0.31 5.28 12.53
CA GLY A 324 0.16 5.24 11.07
C GLY A 324 0.89 4.04 10.48
N GLN A 325 2.07 3.72 10.98
CA GLN A 325 2.85 2.57 10.51
C GLN A 325 2.23 1.22 10.91
N ASP A 326 1.52 1.14 12.02
CA ASP A 326 0.71 -0.03 12.38
C ASP A 326 -0.47 -0.22 11.41
N ILE A 327 -1.02 0.86 10.88
CA ILE A 327 -2.04 0.80 9.81
C ILE A 327 -1.41 0.30 8.51
N VAL A 328 -0.24 0.82 8.13
CA VAL A 328 0.52 0.34 6.95
C VAL A 328 0.71 -1.18 7.04
N ALA A 329 1.17 -1.67 8.20
CA ALA A 329 1.37 -3.11 8.45
C ALA A 329 0.06 -3.92 8.36
N ARG A 330 -1.04 -3.40 8.92
CA ARG A 330 -2.35 -4.06 8.94
C ARG A 330 -2.99 -4.16 7.56
N ILE A 331 -2.82 -3.13 6.73
CA ILE A 331 -3.29 -3.15 5.33
C ILE A 331 -2.47 -4.13 4.48
N GLY A 332 -1.27 -4.49 4.94
CA GLY A 332 -0.44 -5.51 4.31
C GLY A 332 0.78 -4.95 3.57
N PHE A 333 1.02 -3.69 3.63
CA PHE A 333 2.29 -3.10 3.20
C PHE A 333 3.38 -3.34 4.26
N VAL A 334 4.61 -3.03 3.91
CA VAL A 334 5.72 -3.15 4.84
C VAL A 334 5.96 -1.79 5.48
N GLU A 335 5.79 -1.77 6.78
CA GLU A 335 5.97 -0.61 7.63
C GLU A 335 7.44 -0.19 7.74
N LEU A 336 7.64 1.05 8.15
CA LEU A 336 8.96 1.65 8.36
C LEU A 336 9.46 1.57 9.82
N ASN A 337 8.66 1.01 10.71
CA ASN A 337 9.09 0.73 12.09
C ASN A 337 10.27 -0.25 12.07
N VAL A 338 11.32 0.10 12.79
CA VAL A 338 12.53 -0.73 12.85
C VAL A 338 12.23 -2.04 13.58
N LYS A 339 12.64 -3.13 12.96
CA LYS A 339 12.58 -4.49 13.55
C LYS A 339 13.93 -5.16 13.38
N ALA A 340 14.30 -5.96 14.36
CA ALA A 340 15.44 -6.84 14.26
C ALA A 340 14.97 -8.25 13.86
N GLY A 341 15.70 -8.89 12.97
CA GLY A 341 15.36 -10.23 12.48
C GLY A 341 16.59 -11.03 12.06
N SER A 342 16.42 -12.34 12.04
CA SER A 342 17.45 -13.23 11.51
C SER A 342 17.57 -13.06 10.00
N ALA A 343 18.78 -12.85 9.51
CA ALA A 343 19.08 -12.82 8.08
C ALA A 343 20.31 -13.72 7.83
N THR A 344 20.24 -14.44 6.70
CA THR A 344 21.36 -15.27 6.26
C THR A 344 22.15 -14.51 5.21
N ALA A 345 23.47 -14.45 5.37
CA ALA A 345 24.35 -13.93 4.34
C ALA A 345 24.21 -14.73 3.05
N ALA A 346 24.34 -14.07 1.90
CA ALA A 346 24.37 -14.77 0.62
C ALA A 346 25.55 -15.77 0.58
N ALA A 347 25.36 -16.91 -0.11
CA ALA A 347 26.37 -17.98 -0.15
C ALA A 347 27.73 -17.55 -0.74
N ASN A 348 27.73 -16.46 -1.52
CA ASN A 348 28.93 -15.85 -2.10
C ASN A 348 29.49 -14.66 -1.29
N SER A 349 29.02 -14.46 -0.07
CA SER A 349 29.54 -13.42 0.83
C SER A 349 30.97 -13.70 1.25
N THR A 350 31.74 -12.62 1.46
CA THR A 350 33.13 -12.76 1.91
C THR A 350 33.23 -13.30 3.34
N PRO A 351 34.29 -14.07 3.67
CA PRO A 351 34.49 -14.58 5.05
C PRO A 351 34.52 -13.47 6.09
N GLU A 352 35.11 -12.31 5.75
CA GLU A 352 35.21 -11.14 6.64
C GLU A 352 33.82 -10.59 6.97
N TYR A 353 32.93 -10.48 5.95
CA TYR A 353 31.55 -10.04 6.16
C TYR A 353 30.79 -11.05 7.04
N MET A 354 30.88 -12.35 6.72
CA MET A 354 30.20 -13.39 7.49
C MET A 354 30.67 -13.42 8.96
N SER A 355 31.99 -13.28 9.20
CA SER A 355 32.53 -13.19 10.53
C SER A 355 32.03 -11.97 11.30
N LEU A 356 31.94 -10.82 10.64
CA LEU A 356 31.48 -9.57 11.26
C LEU A 356 30.03 -9.64 11.73
N ILE A 357 29.14 -10.23 10.93
CA ILE A 357 27.71 -10.30 11.23
C ILE A 357 27.31 -11.56 12.02
N ALA A 358 28.27 -12.45 12.33
CA ALA A 358 27.99 -13.69 13.07
C ALA A 358 27.30 -13.39 14.41
N GLY A 359 26.16 -14.02 14.65
CA GLY A 359 25.36 -13.81 15.86
C GLY A 359 24.62 -12.47 15.95
N ALA A 360 24.71 -11.62 14.92
CA ALA A 360 23.95 -10.37 14.86
C ALA A 360 22.60 -10.53 14.16
N GLN A 361 21.64 -9.70 14.53
CA GLN A 361 20.35 -9.57 13.88
C GLN A 361 20.38 -8.41 12.89
N ARG A 362 19.77 -8.62 11.73
CA ARG A 362 19.63 -7.58 10.69
C ARG A 362 18.50 -6.64 11.08
N LEU A 363 18.75 -5.32 11.06
CA LEU A 363 17.67 -4.36 11.17
C LEU A 363 16.92 -4.23 9.84
N SER A 364 15.63 -3.94 9.91
CA SER A 364 14.70 -3.92 8.78
C SER A 364 14.83 -2.67 7.88
N LEU A 365 16.04 -2.19 7.67
CA LEU A 365 16.33 -1.05 6.79
C LEU A 365 17.76 -1.12 6.23
N ASN A 366 17.99 -0.33 5.17
CA ASN A 366 19.29 0.07 4.68
C ASN A 366 19.36 1.59 4.63
N PHE A 367 20.49 2.17 5.02
CA PHE A 367 20.76 3.56 4.66
C PHE A 367 21.13 3.65 3.18
N ARG A 368 20.38 4.44 2.43
CA ARG A 368 20.60 4.70 1.01
C ARG A 368 20.98 6.14 0.79
N PHE A 369 21.50 6.42 -0.38
CA PHE A 369 22.13 7.70 -0.71
C PHE A 369 21.47 8.31 -1.93
N ARG A 370 21.51 9.64 -2.03
CA ARG A 370 21.07 10.35 -3.23
C ARG A 370 21.90 9.90 -4.44
N PRO A 371 21.31 9.87 -5.66
CA PRO A 371 22.05 9.47 -6.85
C PRO A 371 23.36 10.24 -7.01
N GLY A 372 24.47 9.51 -7.24
CA GLY A 372 25.79 10.11 -7.44
C GLY A 372 26.42 10.77 -6.22
N SER A 373 25.86 10.57 -5.00
CA SER A 373 26.27 11.28 -3.79
C SER A 373 26.61 10.31 -2.64
N THR A 374 27.22 10.87 -1.60
CA THR A 374 27.37 10.25 -0.27
C THR A 374 26.34 10.80 0.74
N GLU A 375 25.45 11.69 0.31
CA GLU A 375 24.38 12.22 1.13
C GLU A 375 23.24 11.19 1.25
N LEU A 376 22.71 11.07 2.45
CA LEU A 376 21.56 10.21 2.73
C LEU A 376 20.31 10.66 1.94
N ASP A 377 19.53 9.72 1.47
CA ASP A 377 18.22 10.01 0.88
C ASP A 377 17.19 10.41 1.97
N ASN A 378 16.02 10.89 1.55
CA ASN A 378 15.01 11.42 2.47
C ASN A 378 14.50 10.35 3.46
N ARG A 379 14.37 9.08 3.04
CA ARG A 379 14.01 7.99 3.93
C ARG A 379 15.10 7.74 4.96
N ALA A 380 16.34 7.66 4.52
CA ALA A 380 17.48 7.38 5.39
C ALA A 380 17.67 8.44 6.48
N LEU A 381 17.37 9.72 6.19
CA LEU A 381 17.40 10.78 7.20
C LEU A 381 16.39 10.52 8.34
N VAL A 382 15.18 10.09 8.02
CA VAL A 382 14.14 9.75 9.01
C VAL A 382 14.48 8.42 9.71
N ASP A 383 15.05 7.47 8.99
CA ASP A 383 15.43 6.16 9.53
C ASP A 383 16.54 6.26 10.59
N LEU A 384 17.40 7.30 10.55
CA LEU A 384 18.33 7.59 11.65
C LEU A 384 17.61 7.78 12.98
N ASP A 385 16.54 8.55 13.00
CA ASP A 385 15.77 8.82 14.22
C ASP A 385 14.97 7.58 14.65
N ARG A 386 14.45 6.79 13.68
CA ARG A 386 13.78 5.51 13.97
C ARG A 386 14.72 4.50 14.61
N VAL A 387 15.95 4.34 14.08
CA VAL A 387 16.95 3.45 14.68
C VAL A 387 17.35 3.96 16.06
N SER A 388 17.50 5.27 16.23
CA SER A 388 17.81 5.86 17.53
C SER A 388 16.73 5.56 18.56
N GLY A 389 15.46 5.73 18.20
CA GLY A 389 14.33 5.38 19.05
C GLY A 389 14.27 3.88 19.37
N PHE A 390 14.50 3.03 18.37
CA PHE A 390 14.53 1.58 18.55
C PHE A 390 15.61 1.13 19.54
N LEU A 391 16.82 1.70 19.46
CA LEU A 391 17.93 1.38 20.36
C LEU A 391 17.77 2.00 21.75
N SER A 392 16.95 3.04 21.90
CA SER A 392 16.65 3.65 23.19
C SER A 392 15.60 2.84 23.98
N ASP A 393 14.91 1.91 23.34
CA ASP A 393 13.99 1.00 24.02
C ASP A 393 14.75 0.08 24.99
N PRO A 394 14.30 -0.07 26.24
CA PRO A 394 14.92 -0.96 27.23
C PRO A 394 15.18 -2.38 26.74
N ALA A 395 14.35 -2.90 25.82
CA ALA A 395 14.54 -4.22 25.23
C ALA A 395 15.77 -4.31 24.29
N HIS A 396 16.29 -3.17 23.81
CA HIS A 396 17.36 -3.11 22.82
C HIS A 396 18.57 -2.28 23.25
N GLN A 397 18.52 -1.61 24.41
CA GLN A 397 19.55 -0.66 24.88
C GLN A 397 20.95 -1.26 25.08
N HIS A 398 21.07 -2.57 25.14
CA HIS A 398 22.35 -3.28 25.23
C HIS A 398 22.83 -3.77 23.86
N GLY A 399 22.17 -3.43 22.78
CA GLY A 399 22.53 -3.81 21.42
C GLY A 399 23.60 -2.88 20.83
N GLY A 400 24.74 -3.44 20.43
CA GLY A 400 25.73 -2.72 19.63
C GLY A 400 25.39 -2.77 18.14
N ILE A 401 25.32 -1.62 17.45
CA ILE A 401 25.09 -1.59 16.00
C ILE A 401 26.37 -1.77 15.21
N ILE A 402 26.29 -2.54 14.12
CA ILE A 402 27.35 -2.77 13.15
C ILE A 402 26.88 -2.17 11.82
N LEU A 403 27.72 -1.34 11.21
CA LEU A 403 27.46 -0.72 9.92
C LEU A 403 28.34 -1.35 8.85
N CYS A 404 27.70 -1.92 7.81
CA CYS A 404 28.36 -2.56 6.68
C CYS A 404 28.09 -1.77 5.40
N GLY A 405 29.11 -1.05 4.90
CA GLY A 405 29.02 -0.24 3.67
C GLY A 405 29.26 -1.06 2.40
N PHE A 406 28.47 -0.74 1.37
CA PHE A 406 28.58 -1.34 0.04
C PHE A 406 28.54 -0.26 -1.05
N ALA A 407 29.19 -0.56 -2.18
CA ALA A 407 29.20 0.25 -3.40
C ALA A 407 28.57 -0.53 -4.56
N ASP A 408 28.36 0.15 -5.67
CA ASP A 408 28.10 -0.51 -6.96
C ASP A 408 29.42 -0.98 -7.62
N SER A 409 29.35 -1.55 -8.82
CA SER A 409 30.52 -2.10 -9.52
C SER A 409 31.21 -1.11 -10.46
N LEU A 410 30.86 0.19 -10.45
CA LEU A 410 31.55 1.18 -11.27
C LEU A 410 32.86 1.60 -10.58
N GLY A 411 33.94 1.68 -11.37
CA GLY A 411 35.26 2.04 -10.87
C GLY A 411 36.13 0.84 -10.45
N THR A 412 37.26 1.13 -9.81
CA THR A 412 38.19 0.08 -9.34
C THR A 412 37.75 -0.49 -7.98
N ALA A 413 38.28 -1.64 -7.60
CA ALA A 413 38.02 -2.26 -6.30
C ALA A 413 38.39 -1.31 -5.14
N GLU A 414 39.54 -0.63 -5.24
CA GLU A 414 40.03 0.32 -4.24
C GLU A 414 39.09 1.54 -4.11
N THR A 415 38.62 2.09 -5.24
CA THR A 415 37.67 3.20 -5.26
C THR A 415 36.35 2.79 -4.61
N ASN A 416 35.84 1.61 -4.95
CA ASN A 416 34.58 1.10 -4.40
C ASN A 416 34.68 0.81 -2.91
N GLN A 417 35.82 0.29 -2.46
CA GLN A 417 36.08 0.09 -1.03
C GLN A 417 36.11 1.41 -0.27
N ALA A 418 36.80 2.43 -0.82
CA ALA A 418 36.87 3.76 -0.22
C ALA A 418 35.49 4.45 -0.16
N LEU A 419 34.68 4.37 -1.24
CA LEU A 419 33.33 4.93 -1.29
C LEU A 419 32.39 4.22 -0.28
N ALA A 420 32.46 2.90 -0.19
CA ALA A 420 31.67 2.13 0.75
C ALA A 420 32.03 2.50 2.19
N LEU A 421 33.32 2.66 2.50
CA LEU A 421 33.79 3.09 3.82
C LEU A 421 33.35 4.52 4.13
N SER A 422 33.48 5.45 3.19
CA SER A 422 33.03 6.85 3.34
C SER A 422 31.55 6.91 3.70
N ARG A 423 30.69 6.14 3.01
CA ARG A 423 29.26 6.05 3.29
C ARG A 423 28.97 5.50 4.69
N ALA A 424 29.60 4.37 5.07
CA ALA A 424 29.41 3.79 6.38
C ALA A 424 29.88 4.72 7.50
N THR A 425 31.00 5.41 7.31
CA THR A 425 31.53 6.40 8.25
C THR A 425 30.62 7.63 8.33
N GLY A 426 30.04 8.08 7.22
CA GLY A 426 29.04 9.15 7.20
C GLY A 426 27.81 8.80 8.07
N VAL A 427 27.27 7.60 7.92
CA VAL A 427 26.16 7.10 8.77
C VAL A 427 26.58 7.03 10.23
N ALA A 428 27.81 6.53 10.51
CA ALA A 428 28.34 6.49 11.88
C ALA A 428 28.46 7.89 12.51
N ALA A 429 28.84 8.89 11.72
CA ALA A 429 28.92 10.28 12.20
C ALA A 429 27.52 10.82 12.55
N GLU A 430 26.49 10.46 11.77
CA GLU A 430 25.10 10.81 12.09
C GLU A 430 24.62 10.19 13.40
N PHE A 431 24.95 8.92 13.66
CA PHE A 431 24.64 8.26 14.93
C PHE A 431 25.39 8.92 16.10
N LYS A 432 26.68 9.25 15.91
CA LYS A 432 27.43 9.95 16.94
C LYS A 432 26.83 11.30 17.32
N ARG A 433 26.29 12.08 16.34
CA ARG A 433 25.57 13.34 16.62
C ARG A 433 24.30 13.11 17.48
N ARG A 434 23.73 11.91 17.43
CA ARG A 434 22.57 11.46 18.24
C ARG A 434 22.99 10.78 19.57
N GLY A 435 24.27 10.84 19.92
CA GLY A 435 24.79 10.25 21.16
C GLY A 435 25.04 8.74 21.10
N MET A 436 24.98 8.13 19.91
CA MET A 436 25.17 6.68 19.74
C MET A 436 26.47 6.39 19.00
N VAL A 437 27.26 5.46 19.54
CA VAL A 437 28.51 5.03 18.92
C VAL A 437 28.34 3.63 18.35
N PRO A 438 28.45 3.42 17.02
CA PRO A 438 28.42 2.09 16.44
C PRO A 438 29.56 1.21 16.98
N ALA A 439 29.25 -0.07 17.24
CA ALA A 439 30.22 -1.05 17.72
C ALA A 439 31.25 -1.42 16.65
N ALA A 440 30.84 -1.39 15.38
CA ALA A 440 31.76 -1.58 14.25
C ALA A 440 31.27 -0.81 13.00
N VAL A 441 32.23 -0.38 12.19
CA VAL A 441 31.99 0.29 10.89
C VAL A 441 32.95 -0.32 9.89
N ASN A 442 32.42 -1.07 8.92
CA ASN A 442 33.22 -1.74 7.90
C ASN A 442 32.67 -1.50 6.52
N ALA A 443 33.49 -1.76 5.51
CA ALA A 443 33.14 -1.65 4.09
C ALA A 443 33.51 -2.91 3.33
N PHE A 444 32.74 -3.22 2.30
CA PHE A 444 32.87 -4.43 1.50
C PHE A 444 32.86 -4.13 -0.01
N GLY A 445 33.11 -2.86 -0.40
CA GLY A 445 33.19 -2.45 -1.81
C GLY A 445 31.95 -2.87 -2.60
N ALA A 446 32.19 -3.44 -3.79
CA ALA A 446 31.13 -3.89 -4.70
C ALA A 446 30.70 -5.36 -4.49
N THR A 447 31.04 -5.97 -3.36
CA THR A 447 30.62 -7.33 -3.04
C THR A 447 29.15 -7.41 -2.65
N ASN A 448 28.57 -8.61 -2.59
CA ASN A 448 27.21 -8.89 -2.16
C ASN A 448 26.15 -7.98 -2.85
N PRO A 449 26.10 -7.89 -4.19
CA PRO A 449 25.12 -7.07 -4.89
C PRO A 449 23.70 -7.61 -4.62
N VAL A 450 22.78 -6.70 -4.34
CA VAL A 450 21.34 -7.00 -4.13
C VAL A 450 20.49 -6.73 -5.38
N ALA A 451 21.09 -6.07 -6.38
CA ALA A 451 20.48 -5.83 -7.69
C ALA A 451 21.56 -5.81 -8.79
N SER A 452 21.14 -5.90 -10.06
CA SER A 452 22.04 -5.89 -11.20
C SER A 452 22.79 -4.56 -11.33
N ASN A 453 24.10 -4.60 -11.43
CA ASN A 453 24.92 -3.41 -11.70
C ASN A 453 24.80 -2.88 -13.15
N LYS A 454 24.05 -3.56 -14.04
CA LYS A 454 23.85 -3.15 -15.42
C LYS A 454 22.91 -1.95 -15.56
N THR A 455 22.01 -1.74 -14.62
CA THR A 455 21.06 -0.61 -14.61
C THR A 455 21.40 0.39 -13.52
N GLU A 456 21.02 1.66 -13.70
CA GLU A 456 21.23 2.68 -12.64
C GLU A 456 20.38 2.39 -11.41
N GLU A 457 19.15 1.91 -11.60
CA GLU A 457 18.26 1.51 -10.48
C GLU A 457 18.90 0.40 -9.64
N GLY A 458 19.52 -0.59 -10.30
CA GLY A 458 20.20 -1.67 -9.60
C GLY A 458 21.46 -1.18 -8.88
N ARG A 459 22.27 -0.33 -9.54
CA ARG A 459 23.43 0.30 -8.89
C ARG A 459 23.00 1.12 -7.67
N GLN A 460 21.90 1.87 -7.76
CA GLN A 460 21.36 2.63 -6.64
C GLN A 460 21.00 1.72 -5.46
N LYS A 461 20.43 0.54 -5.72
CA LYS A 461 20.17 -0.47 -4.67
C LYS A 461 21.45 -1.04 -4.06
N ASN A 462 22.53 -1.16 -4.83
CA ASN A 462 23.81 -1.67 -4.33
C ASN A 462 24.55 -0.64 -3.46
N ARG A 463 24.41 0.66 -3.73
CA ARG A 463 24.96 1.75 -2.89
C ARG A 463 24.18 1.85 -1.58
N ARG A 464 24.58 1.06 -0.58
CA ARG A 464 23.86 0.95 0.70
C ARG A 464 24.79 0.82 1.90
N VAL A 465 24.27 1.13 3.08
CA VAL A 465 24.85 0.75 4.37
C VAL A 465 23.83 -0.12 5.10
N GLU A 466 24.20 -1.35 5.35
CA GLU A 466 23.41 -2.30 6.11
C GLU A 466 23.61 -2.06 7.61
N VAL A 467 22.54 -2.28 8.38
CA VAL A 467 22.57 -2.13 9.84
C VAL A 467 22.30 -3.48 10.49
N TRP A 468 23.23 -3.90 11.32
CA TRP A 468 23.12 -5.10 12.10
C TRP A 468 23.19 -4.78 13.60
N MET A 469 22.53 -5.53 14.44
CA MET A 469 22.55 -5.38 15.89
C MET A 469 23.01 -6.66 16.52
N ARG A 470 24.03 -6.57 17.39
CA ARG A 470 24.49 -7.67 18.22
C ARG A 470 24.08 -7.38 19.65
N THR A 471 23.29 -8.27 20.25
CA THR A 471 23.05 -8.27 21.71
C THR A 471 24.35 -8.63 22.43
N MET A 472 24.74 -7.78 23.36
CA MET A 472 25.92 -8.03 24.23
C MET A 472 25.56 -8.93 25.40
#